data_88bf76be1b2e7a8c27c1db12468b8d11
#
_entry.id   88bf76be1b2e7a8c27c1db12468b8d11
#
_cell.length_a   1.000
_cell.length_b   1.000
_cell.length_c   1.000
_cell.angle_alpha   90.00
_cell.angle_beta   90.00
_cell.angle_gamma   90.00
#
_symmetry.space_group_name_H-M   'P 1'
#
loop_
_entity.id
_entity.type
_entity.pdbx_description
1 polymer ?
#
loop_
_entity_poly.entity_id
_entity_poly.type
_entity_poly.pdbx_seq_one_letter_code
_entity_poly.pdbx_strand_id
1 'polypeptide(L)'
;LRSVEKAIGVLECGQQGDASGDTAEILVVDNHSQDGTVEYLEQCFPASRYPNLHVVACTHNNGFARANNLAIRKSESDLVLLLNPDTIIGEHVLKDAVGFMRTHPEAGALGVRMLGANGKPARESRRGLPSPMVAFYKMMGLCSRFPRHRSFGHYYMGYLPWDEPAPIEVVSGAFCMICREALQKVGLLDEDFFMYGEDIDLSYRILKGGYQNYYLPVDILHYKGESTQKSSFRYVHVFYEAMLIFFRKHYSGMSHLLSIPIKFAIYARASVALTQMMTTRIRKSLGFFSPSHVDLSDYVLFDADEMSYEEILHQLALRSDENIKLATFTNDICKVITDREV
;
A
#
# COMPACT_ATOMS: atom_id res chain seq x y z
N LEU A 1 -3.17 -6.49 -12.75
CA LEU A 1 -4.01 -7.68 -12.94
C LEU A 1 -3.21 -8.89 -13.43
N ARG A 2 -2.36 -8.80 -14.44
CA ARG A 2 -1.61 -9.95 -14.99
C ARG A 2 -0.73 -10.67 -13.96
N SER A 3 -0.01 -9.92 -13.11
CA SER A 3 0.77 -10.55 -12.05
C SER A 3 -0.12 -11.25 -11.02
N VAL A 4 -1.31 -10.71 -10.77
CA VAL A 4 -2.30 -11.33 -9.88
C VAL A 4 -2.85 -12.63 -10.48
N GLU A 5 -3.22 -12.64 -11.76
CA GLU A 5 -3.69 -13.84 -12.46
C GLU A 5 -2.64 -14.96 -12.46
N LYS A 6 -1.37 -14.62 -12.72
CA LYS A 6 -0.27 -15.60 -12.62
C LYS A 6 -0.14 -16.17 -11.19
N ALA A 7 -0.24 -15.32 -10.17
CA ALA A 7 -0.17 -15.74 -8.77
C ALA A 7 -1.38 -16.59 -8.35
N ILE A 8 -2.58 -16.30 -8.85
CA ILE A 8 -3.77 -17.14 -8.66
C ILE A 8 -3.57 -18.51 -9.31
N GLY A 9 -3.04 -18.56 -10.52
CA GLY A 9 -2.74 -19.82 -11.18
C GLY A 9 -1.81 -20.73 -10.37
N VAL A 10 -0.80 -20.15 -9.68
CA VAL A 10 0.09 -20.91 -8.77
C VAL A 10 -0.62 -21.32 -7.48
N LEU A 11 -1.51 -20.47 -6.95
CA LEU A 11 -2.30 -20.78 -5.76
C LEU A 11 -3.25 -21.96 -6.03
N GLU A 12 -3.97 -21.95 -7.17
CA GLU A 12 -4.97 -22.96 -7.55
C GLU A 12 -4.35 -24.28 -8.00
N CYS A 13 -3.14 -24.24 -8.58
CA CYS A 13 -2.44 -25.43 -9.04
C CYS A 13 -1.92 -26.35 -7.94
N GLY A 14 -2.09 -26.07 -6.65
CA GLY A 14 -1.74 -26.86 -5.46
C GLY A 14 -0.74 -28.01 -5.67
N GLN A 15 0.03 -28.43 -4.69
CA GLN A 15 0.87 -29.64 -4.82
C GLN A 15 -0.03 -30.86 -5.06
N GLN A 16 0.33 -31.71 -6.04
CA GLN A 16 -0.34 -32.98 -6.30
C GLN A 16 -0.48 -33.77 -4.99
N GLY A 17 -1.69 -33.83 -4.42
CA GLY A 17 -2.01 -34.56 -3.21
C GLY A 17 -2.82 -33.81 -2.16
N ASP A 18 -2.93 -32.49 -2.24
CA ASP A 18 -3.77 -31.72 -1.31
C ASP A 18 -5.10 -31.38 -1.99
N ALA A 19 -6.19 -31.96 -1.50
CA ALA A 19 -7.54 -31.84 -2.06
C ALA A 19 -8.21 -30.49 -1.72
N SER A 20 -7.49 -29.52 -1.17
CA SER A 20 -7.97 -28.16 -0.95
C SER A 20 -7.61 -27.30 -2.16
N GLY A 21 -8.39 -27.38 -3.22
CA GLY A 21 -8.31 -26.44 -4.34
C GLY A 21 -8.69 -25.06 -3.85
N ASP A 22 -7.67 -24.26 -3.52
CA ASP A 22 -7.88 -22.83 -3.24
C ASP A 22 -8.43 -22.18 -4.49
N THR A 23 -9.46 -21.36 -4.34
CA THR A 23 -10.02 -20.54 -5.40
C THR A 23 -9.89 -19.08 -5.03
N ALA A 24 -9.70 -18.23 -6.02
CA ALA A 24 -9.62 -16.79 -5.82
C ALA A 24 -10.53 -16.04 -6.79
N GLU A 25 -11.18 -15.00 -6.28
CA GLU A 25 -11.93 -14.03 -7.08
C GLU A 25 -11.24 -12.67 -7.04
N ILE A 26 -11.33 -11.91 -8.11
CA ILE A 26 -10.83 -10.55 -8.20
C ILE A 26 -12.00 -9.59 -8.33
N LEU A 27 -12.12 -8.66 -7.40
CA LEU A 27 -13.10 -7.58 -7.43
C LEU A 27 -12.37 -6.26 -7.70
N VAL A 28 -12.44 -5.77 -8.93
CA VAL A 28 -11.89 -4.45 -9.30
C VAL A 28 -12.96 -3.41 -9.09
N VAL A 29 -12.75 -2.53 -8.11
CA VAL A 29 -13.67 -1.41 -7.86
C VAL A 29 -13.11 -0.15 -8.52
N ASP A 30 -13.70 0.24 -9.63
CA ASP A 30 -13.43 1.55 -10.23
C ASP A 30 -14.16 2.63 -9.45
N ASN A 31 -13.42 3.47 -8.76
CA ASN A 31 -13.95 4.51 -7.89
C ASN A 31 -14.22 5.83 -8.63
N HIS A 32 -14.91 5.72 -9.77
CA HIS A 32 -15.27 6.81 -10.67
C HIS A 32 -14.06 7.40 -11.42
N SER A 33 -13.25 6.56 -12.04
CA SER A 33 -12.22 6.99 -12.99
C SER A 33 -12.88 7.56 -14.25
N GLN A 34 -12.29 8.62 -14.81
CA GLN A 34 -12.81 9.30 -16.01
C GLN A 34 -11.80 9.20 -17.18
N ASP A 35 -11.01 8.13 -17.20
CA ASP A 35 -9.87 7.94 -18.08
C ASP A 35 -10.00 6.71 -19.00
N GLY A 36 -11.19 6.10 -19.04
CA GLY A 36 -11.45 4.91 -19.87
C GLY A 36 -11.00 3.60 -19.20
N THR A 37 -10.70 3.61 -17.88
CA THR A 37 -10.27 2.40 -17.15
C THR A 37 -11.30 1.26 -17.25
N VAL A 38 -12.60 1.54 -17.10
CA VAL A 38 -13.65 0.50 -17.14
C VAL A 38 -13.71 -0.15 -18.51
N GLU A 39 -13.74 0.64 -19.57
CA GLU A 39 -13.77 0.18 -20.95
C GLU A 39 -12.52 -0.63 -21.29
N TYR A 40 -11.36 -0.20 -20.81
CA TYR A 40 -10.11 -0.94 -20.98
C TYR A 40 -10.16 -2.31 -20.28
N LEU A 41 -10.68 -2.37 -19.06
CA LEU A 41 -10.82 -3.61 -18.31
C LEU A 41 -11.75 -4.60 -19.01
N GLU A 42 -12.91 -4.14 -19.50
CA GLU A 42 -13.87 -4.97 -20.23
C GLU A 42 -13.28 -5.52 -21.55
N GLN A 43 -12.44 -4.74 -22.24
CA GLN A 43 -11.80 -5.15 -23.48
C GLN A 43 -10.64 -6.13 -23.25
N CYS A 44 -9.76 -5.85 -22.30
CA CYS A 44 -8.54 -6.61 -22.08
C CYS A 44 -8.75 -7.82 -21.16
N PHE A 45 -9.78 -7.78 -20.30
CA PHE A 45 -10.09 -8.84 -19.32
C PHE A 45 -11.58 -9.25 -19.42
N PRO A 46 -12.03 -9.73 -20.58
CA PRO A 46 -13.43 -10.10 -20.77
C PRO A 46 -13.80 -11.30 -19.87
N ALA A 47 -15.02 -11.30 -19.33
CA ALA A 47 -15.52 -12.35 -18.43
C ALA A 47 -15.49 -13.76 -19.04
N SER A 48 -15.51 -13.88 -20.37
CA SER A 48 -15.36 -15.16 -21.06
C SER A 48 -13.99 -15.82 -20.87
N ARG A 49 -12.93 -15.02 -20.66
CA ARG A 49 -11.56 -15.49 -20.43
C ARG A 49 -11.17 -15.42 -18.94
N TYR A 50 -11.77 -14.48 -18.21
CA TYR A 50 -11.47 -14.22 -16.79
C TYR A 50 -12.76 -14.28 -15.95
N PRO A 51 -13.34 -15.49 -15.77
CA PRO A 51 -14.62 -15.65 -15.07
C PRO A 51 -14.55 -15.31 -13.57
N ASN A 52 -13.37 -15.31 -12.99
CA ASN A 52 -13.08 -14.95 -11.60
C ASN A 52 -12.86 -13.44 -11.39
N LEU A 53 -12.90 -12.63 -12.46
CA LEU A 53 -12.69 -11.18 -12.39
C LEU A 53 -14.01 -10.44 -12.56
N HIS A 54 -14.33 -9.58 -11.61
CA HIS A 54 -15.55 -8.78 -11.59
C HIS A 54 -15.22 -7.30 -11.45
N VAL A 55 -15.72 -6.48 -12.38
CA VAL A 55 -15.55 -5.03 -12.35
C VAL A 55 -16.78 -4.38 -11.73
N VAL A 56 -16.57 -3.49 -10.78
CA VAL A 56 -17.61 -2.71 -10.09
C VAL A 56 -17.34 -1.23 -10.31
N ALA A 57 -18.05 -0.60 -11.25
CA ALA A 57 -17.93 0.82 -11.53
C ALA A 57 -18.80 1.65 -10.57
N CYS A 58 -18.19 2.59 -9.86
CA CYS A 58 -18.89 3.52 -8.99
C CYS A 58 -19.33 4.78 -9.75
N THR A 59 -20.48 5.34 -9.39
CA THR A 59 -21.01 6.57 -10.01
C THR A 59 -20.36 7.85 -9.49
N HIS A 60 -19.60 7.77 -8.40
CA HIS A 60 -18.85 8.87 -7.80
C HIS A 60 -17.68 8.34 -6.98
N ASN A 61 -16.72 9.19 -6.67
CA ASN A 61 -15.57 8.82 -5.85
C ASN A 61 -15.98 8.72 -4.37
N ASN A 62 -16.03 7.49 -3.87
CA ASN A 62 -16.42 7.16 -2.49
C ASN A 62 -15.28 7.24 -1.47
N GLY A 63 -14.04 7.47 -1.93
CA GLY A 63 -12.85 7.28 -1.12
C GLY A 63 -12.42 5.81 -1.00
N PHE A 64 -11.26 5.58 -0.41
CA PHE A 64 -10.63 4.25 -0.36
C PHE A 64 -11.41 3.26 0.50
N ALA A 65 -11.79 3.66 1.72
CA ALA A 65 -12.47 2.76 2.67
C ALA A 65 -13.81 2.25 2.12
N ARG A 66 -14.68 3.13 1.61
CA ARG A 66 -16.00 2.75 1.08
C ARG A 66 -15.90 1.89 -0.17
N ALA A 67 -14.96 2.20 -1.08
CA ALA A 67 -14.75 1.41 -2.28
C ALA A 67 -14.33 -0.03 -1.94
N ASN A 68 -13.37 -0.20 -1.03
CA ASN A 68 -12.97 -1.52 -0.56
C ASN A 68 -14.09 -2.24 0.20
N ASN A 69 -14.82 -1.55 1.06
CA ASN A 69 -15.96 -2.13 1.78
C ASN A 69 -17.04 -2.65 0.84
N LEU A 70 -17.25 -1.99 -0.31
CA LEU A 70 -18.19 -2.44 -1.32
C LEU A 70 -17.80 -3.83 -1.87
N ALA A 71 -16.51 -4.04 -2.16
CA ALA A 71 -15.98 -5.33 -2.59
C ALA A 71 -16.05 -6.37 -1.47
N ILE A 72 -15.62 -6.03 -0.25
CA ILE A 72 -15.63 -6.95 0.90
C ILE A 72 -17.03 -7.49 1.19
N ARG A 73 -18.08 -6.64 1.08
CA ARG A 73 -19.48 -7.05 1.29
C ARG A 73 -20.00 -7.96 0.18
N LYS A 74 -19.40 -7.96 -1.00
CA LYS A 74 -19.78 -8.82 -2.13
C LYS A 74 -19.07 -10.18 -2.09
N SER A 75 -17.94 -10.26 -1.40
CA SER A 75 -17.15 -11.49 -1.27
C SER A 75 -17.54 -12.26 -0.01
N GLU A 76 -17.51 -13.60 -0.10
CA GLU A 76 -17.70 -14.52 1.01
C GLU A 76 -16.42 -15.29 1.38
N SER A 77 -15.29 -14.99 0.74
CA SER A 77 -14.01 -15.65 0.94
C SER A 77 -13.51 -15.58 2.38
N ASP A 78 -12.84 -16.62 2.87
CA ASP A 78 -12.26 -16.68 4.23
C ASP A 78 -11.13 -15.68 4.45
N LEU A 79 -10.39 -15.38 3.38
CA LEU A 79 -9.33 -14.37 3.36
C LEU A 79 -9.70 -13.26 2.37
N VAL A 80 -9.45 -12.04 2.76
CA VAL A 80 -9.66 -10.84 1.93
C VAL A 80 -8.33 -10.16 1.72
N LEU A 81 -7.91 -9.96 0.46
CA LEU A 81 -6.73 -9.20 0.11
C LEU A 81 -7.12 -7.81 -0.41
N LEU A 82 -6.72 -6.76 0.30
CA LEU A 82 -6.68 -5.41 -0.25
C LEU A 82 -5.37 -5.26 -1.03
N LEU A 83 -5.46 -4.91 -2.30
CA LEU A 83 -4.31 -4.77 -3.18
C LEU A 83 -4.42 -3.49 -4.01
N ASN A 84 -3.43 -2.62 -3.92
CA ASN A 84 -3.40 -1.41 -4.74
C ASN A 84 -3.16 -1.75 -6.23
N PRO A 85 -3.77 -1.00 -7.16
CA PRO A 85 -3.64 -1.25 -8.60
C PRO A 85 -2.22 -0.97 -9.14
N ASP A 86 -1.42 -0.17 -8.43
CA ASP A 86 -0.03 0.16 -8.77
C ASP A 86 0.99 -0.81 -8.14
N THR A 87 0.60 -2.07 -7.95
CA THR A 87 1.46 -3.15 -7.45
C THR A 87 1.74 -4.20 -8.51
N ILE A 88 2.92 -4.83 -8.40
CA ILE A 88 3.26 -6.09 -9.09
C ILE A 88 3.59 -7.12 -8.02
N ILE A 89 2.98 -8.29 -8.09
CA ILE A 89 3.22 -9.40 -7.16
C ILE A 89 3.93 -10.56 -7.88
N GLY A 90 4.83 -11.25 -7.16
CA GLY A 90 5.44 -12.48 -7.64
C GLY A 90 4.43 -13.64 -7.67
N GLU A 91 4.72 -14.66 -8.45
CA GLU A 91 3.81 -15.79 -8.70
C GLU A 91 3.49 -16.59 -7.43
N HIS A 92 4.42 -16.68 -6.48
CA HIS A 92 4.23 -17.44 -5.23
C HIS A 92 3.69 -16.62 -4.06
N VAL A 93 3.60 -15.30 -4.18
CA VAL A 93 3.22 -14.40 -3.07
C VAL A 93 1.87 -14.75 -2.45
N LEU A 94 0.85 -15.07 -3.27
CA LEU A 94 -0.47 -15.44 -2.75
C LEU A 94 -0.44 -16.79 -2.02
N LYS A 95 0.26 -17.77 -2.58
CA LYS A 95 0.43 -19.09 -1.96
C LYS A 95 1.11 -18.98 -0.61
N ASP A 96 2.20 -18.22 -0.52
CA ASP A 96 2.96 -18.05 0.71
C ASP A 96 2.15 -17.29 1.76
N ALA A 97 1.43 -16.24 1.34
CA ALA A 97 0.58 -15.45 2.23
C ALA A 97 -0.60 -16.26 2.78
N VAL A 98 -1.30 -17.03 1.93
CA VAL A 98 -2.40 -17.92 2.34
C VAL A 98 -1.88 -19.01 3.27
N GLY A 99 -0.73 -19.63 2.92
CA GLY A 99 -0.08 -20.65 3.75
C GLY A 99 0.29 -20.12 5.13
N PHE A 100 0.84 -18.89 5.20
CA PHE A 100 1.14 -18.23 6.47
C PHE A 100 -0.13 -18.01 7.31
N MET A 101 -1.17 -17.44 6.73
CA MET A 101 -2.44 -17.16 7.44
C MET A 101 -3.09 -18.44 7.98
N ARG A 102 -3.00 -19.56 7.27
CA ARG A 102 -3.52 -20.86 7.72
C ARG A 102 -2.73 -21.47 8.89
N THR A 103 -1.42 -21.27 8.89
CA THR A 103 -0.55 -21.81 9.95
C THR A 103 -0.52 -20.91 11.19
N HIS A 104 -1.09 -19.69 11.11
CA HIS A 104 -1.14 -18.71 12.20
C HIS A 104 -2.59 -18.24 12.46
N PRO A 105 -3.41 -19.06 13.14
CA PRO A 105 -4.82 -18.73 13.38
C PRO A 105 -5.03 -17.45 14.20
N GLU A 106 -4.01 -16.99 14.93
CA GLU A 106 -4.00 -15.73 15.62
C GLU A 106 -3.77 -14.52 14.68
N ALA A 107 -3.37 -14.75 13.42
CA ALA A 107 -3.12 -13.68 12.46
C ALA A 107 -4.45 -13.05 11.99
N GLY A 108 -4.66 -11.79 12.30
CA GLY A 108 -5.81 -11.02 11.83
C GLY A 108 -5.54 -10.31 10.50
N ALA A 109 -4.31 -9.84 10.30
CA ALA A 109 -3.87 -9.27 9.02
C ALA A 109 -2.39 -9.54 8.75
N LEU A 110 -2.05 -9.63 7.45
CA LEU A 110 -0.72 -9.90 6.95
C LEU A 110 -0.34 -8.87 5.89
N GLY A 111 0.82 -8.24 6.05
CA GLY A 111 1.49 -7.44 5.05
C GLY A 111 2.77 -8.10 4.55
N VAL A 112 3.30 -7.60 3.43
CA VAL A 112 4.49 -8.17 2.78
C VAL A 112 5.59 -7.12 2.58
N ARG A 113 6.77 -7.56 2.13
CA ARG A 113 7.87 -6.65 1.79
C ARG A 113 7.57 -5.93 0.49
N MET A 114 7.32 -4.63 0.59
CA MET A 114 7.12 -3.78 -0.57
C MET A 114 8.45 -3.22 -1.06
N LEU A 115 8.74 -3.37 -2.33
CA LEU A 115 9.85 -2.72 -3.03
C LEU A 115 9.33 -1.46 -3.75
N GLY A 116 10.11 -0.40 -3.74
CA GLY A 116 9.89 0.74 -4.63
C GLY A 116 10.37 0.45 -6.05
N ALA A 117 10.07 1.32 -7.01
CA ALA A 117 10.51 1.18 -8.40
C ALA A 117 12.04 1.05 -8.56
N ASN A 118 12.81 1.46 -7.55
CA ASN A 118 14.27 1.33 -7.48
C ASN A 118 14.75 0.07 -6.73
N GLY A 119 13.90 -0.89 -6.49
CA GLY A 119 14.23 -2.14 -5.80
C GLY A 119 14.49 -2.03 -4.29
N LYS A 120 14.47 -0.82 -3.72
CA LYS A 120 14.73 -0.65 -2.29
C LYS A 120 13.50 -0.99 -1.46
N PRO A 121 13.66 -1.73 -0.35
CA PRO A 121 12.55 -2.02 0.55
C PRO A 121 11.91 -0.74 1.10
N ALA A 122 10.61 -0.64 0.95
CA ALA A 122 9.83 0.47 1.47
C ALA A 122 9.65 0.33 2.99
N ARG A 123 10.02 1.35 3.75
CA ARG A 123 9.93 1.34 5.22
C ARG A 123 8.52 1.10 5.74
N GLU A 124 7.52 1.42 4.93
CA GLU A 124 6.10 1.25 5.23
C GLU A 124 5.64 -0.20 5.21
N SER A 125 6.47 -1.14 4.77
CA SER A 125 6.20 -2.58 4.88
C SER A 125 6.02 -3.03 6.33
N ARG A 126 6.63 -2.33 7.28
CA ARG A 126 6.58 -2.61 8.72
C ARG A 126 6.34 -1.32 9.47
N ARG A 127 5.20 -1.19 10.11
CA ARG A 127 4.83 0.04 10.82
C ARG A 127 4.35 -0.27 12.24
N GLY A 128 4.74 0.61 13.17
CA GLY A 128 4.14 0.71 14.49
C GLY A 128 2.97 1.70 14.51
N LEU A 129 2.13 1.56 15.51
CA LEU A 129 1.01 2.46 15.73
C LEU A 129 1.48 3.90 15.97
N PRO A 130 0.85 4.89 15.40
CA PRO A 130 1.18 6.28 15.60
C PRO A 130 0.62 6.76 16.95
N SER A 131 1.29 6.36 18.06
CA SER A 131 1.01 7.03 19.33
C SER A 131 1.50 8.48 19.28
N PRO A 132 1.00 9.37 20.16
CA PRO A 132 1.45 10.75 20.19
C PRO A 132 2.96 10.90 20.34
N MET A 133 3.59 10.06 21.14
CA MET A 133 5.03 10.08 21.36
C MET A 133 5.78 9.57 20.09
N VAL A 134 5.29 8.52 19.44
CA VAL A 134 5.84 8.01 18.18
C VAL A 134 5.73 9.06 17.08
N ALA A 135 4.59 9.76 16.99
CA ALA A 135 4.39 10.86 16.04
C ALA A 135 5.36 12.01 16.32
N PHE A 136 5.58 12.35 17.58
CA PHE A 136 6.58 13.35 18.00
C PHE A 136 8.00 12.96 17.58
N TYR A 137 8.43 11.72 17.85
CA TYR A 137 9.76 11.24 17.45
C TYR A 137 9.95 11.28 15.92
N LYS A 138 8.92 10.92 15.17
CA LYS A 138 8.94 11.02 13.70
C LYS A 138 9.07 12.46 13.23
N MET A 139 8.31 13.38 13.81
CA MET A 139 8.33 14.79 13.48
C MET A 139 9.70 15.44 13.78
N MET A 140 10.34 15.06 14.89
CA MET A 140 11.67 15.53 15.28
C MET A 140 12.82 14.85 14.51
N GLY A 141 12.52 13.95 13.56
CA GLY A 141 13.52 13.24 12.77
C GLY A 141 14.28 12.14 13.53
N LEU A 142 13.93 11.87 14.80
CA LEU A 142 14.59 10.86 15.62
C LEU A 142 14.42 9.45 15.05
N CYS A 143 13.27 9.18 14.44
CA CYS A 143 12.98 7.93 13.75
C CYS A 143 13.97 7.63 12.61
N SER A 144 14.36 8.66 11.85
CA SER A 144 15.33 8.52 10.76
C SER A 144 16.79 8.47 11.29
N ARG A 145 17.08 9.16 12.39
CA ARG A 145 18.41 9.21 12.98
C ARG A 145 18.77 7.93 13.77
N PHE A 146 17.77 7.33 14.40
CA PHE A 146 17.94 6.13 15.24
C PHE A 146 16.94 5.04 14.87
N PRO A 147 16.97 4.52 13.61
CA PRO A 147 15.94 3.62 13.11
C PRO A 147 15.87 2.27 13.85
N ARG A 148 17.00 1.80 14.41
CA ARG A 148 17.08 0.55 15.17
C ARG A 148 16.73 0.68 16.65
N HIS A 149 16.59 1.91 17.17
CA HIS A 149 16.19 2.11 18.57
C HIS A 149 14.70 1.82 18.75
N ARG A 150 14.34 0.95 19.69
CA ARG A 150 12.95 0.48 19.86
C ARG A 150 11.93 1.61 20.04
N SER A 151 12.23 2.65 20.80
CA SER A 151 11.32 3.78 21.00
C SER A 151 11.35 4.76 19.83
N PHE A 152 12.53 5.21 19.38
CA PHE A 152 12.65 6.23 18.33
C PHE A 152 12.35 5.66 16.96
N GLY A 153 12.75 4.41 16.67
CA GLY A 153 12.50 3.72 15.40
C GLY A 153 11.15 3.03 15.32
N HIS A 154 10.29 3.15 16.34
CA HIS A 154 9.05 2.39 16.45
C HIS A 154 8.10 2.63 15.28
N TYR A 155 8.02 3.84 14.76
CA TYR A 155 7.12 4.16 13.66
C TYR A 155 7.31 3.26 12.40
N TYR A 156 8.55 2.90 12.08
CA TYR A 156 8.88 2.01 10.96
C TYR A 156 9.40 0.65 11.45
N MET A 157 9.38 0.41 12.76
CA MET A 157 9.86 -0.82 13.39
C MET A 157 11.21 -1.27 12.82
N GLY A 158 12.12 -0.30 12.61
CA GLY A 158 13.41 -0.51 11.95
C GLY A 158 14.39 -1.41 12.72
N TYR A 159 14.02 -1.84 13.91
CA TYR A 159 14.73 -2.83 14.72
C TYR A 159 14.36 -4.29 14.37
N LEU A 160 13.29 -4.51 13.57
CA LEU A 160 12.92 -5.84 13.09
C LEU A 160 13.80 -6.24 11.90
N PRO A 161 14.13 -7.53 11.75
CA PRO A 161 14.82 -8.03 10.56
C PRO A 161 13.95 -7.91 9.32
N TRP A 162 14.58 -7.79 8.15
CA TRP A 162 13.86 -7.71 6.86
C TRP A 162 13.51 -9.08 6.28
N ASP A 163 14.25 -10.11 6.66
CA ASP A 163 14.23 -11.41 5.99
C ASP A 163 13.52 -12.50 6.83
N GLU A 164 12.86 -12.10 7.92
CA GLU A 164 12.11 -12.99 8.79
C GLU A 164 10.69 -12.48 8.98
N PRO A 165 9.69 -13.39 9.06
CA PRO A 165 8.35 -13.03 9.48
C PRO A 165 8.37 -12.40 10.87
N ALA A 166 7.59 -11.36 11.08
CA ALA A 166 7.58 -10.67 12.37
C ALA A 166 6.20 -10.10 12.70
N PRO A 167 5.81 -10.08 13.98
CA PRO A 167 4.63 -9.34 14.38
C PRO A 167 4.88 -7.83 14.20
N ILE A 168 3.91 -7.16 13.58
CA ILE A 168 3.90 -5.71 13.38
C ILE A 168 2.60 -5.13 13.92
N GLU A 169 2.52 -3.81 14.03
CA GLU A 169 1.30 -3.19 14.54
C GLU A 169 0.37 -2.70 13.42
N VAL A 170 0.90 -2.24 12.30
CA VAL A 170 0.12 -1.69 11.19
C VAL A 170 0.53 -2.32 9.87
N VAL A 171 -0.43 -2.91 9.19
CA VAL A 171 -0.31 -3.43 7.83
C VAL A 171 -0.64 -2.33 6.83
N SER A 172 0.08 -2.24 5.73
CA SER A 172 -0.17 -1.25 4.67
C SER A 172 -1.33 -1.70 3.79
N GLY A 173 -2.26 -0.79 3.50
CA GLY A 173 -3.36 -1.03 2.56
C GLY A 173 -2.94 -1.33 1.12
N ALA A 174 -1.65 -1.15 0.78
CA ALA A 174 -1.13 -1.50 -0.55
C ALA A 174 -1.10 -3.01 -0.81
N PHE A 175 -0.85 -3.82 0.24
CA PHE A 175 -1.06 -5.25 0.30
C PHE A 175 -1.45 -5.60 1.74
N CYS A 176 -2.71 -5.95 1.95
CA CYS A 176 -3.23 -6.31 3.27
C CYS A 176 -4.15 -7.52 3.14
N MET A 177 -3.63 -8.70 3.46
CA MET A 177 -4.44 -9.92 3.54
C MET A 177 -5.05 -10.00 4.94
N ILE A 178 -6.36 -10.19 5.03
CA ILE A 178 -7.13 -10.09 6.28
C ILE A 178 -7.97 -11.34 6.45
N CYS A 179 -7.97 -11.90 7.65
CA CYS A 179 -8.88 -12.98 8.03
C CYS A 179 -10.32 -12.46 8.10
N ARG A 180 -11.25 -13.16 7.48
CA ARG A 180 -12.69 -12.81 7.49
C ARG A 180 -13.27 -12.77 8.89
N GLU A 181 -12.89 -13.68 9.75
CA GLU A 181 -13.33 -13.72 11.15
C GLU A 181 -12.88 -12.47 11.92
N ALA A 182 -11.66 -11.99 11.65
CA ALA A 182 -11.18 -10.74 12.22
C ALA A 182 -12.07 -9.55 11.77
N LEU A 183 -12.37 -9.46 10.45
CA LEU A 183 -13.27 -8.42 9.93
C LEU A 183 -14.67 -8.50 10.54
N GLN A 184 -15.23 -9.71 10.71
CA GLN A 184 -16.55 -9.89 11.35
C GLN A 184 -16.54 -9.42 12.81
N LYS A 185 -15.44 -9.64 13.53
CA LYS A 185 -15.30 -9.25 14.93
C LYS A 185 -15.08 -7.76 15.13
N VAL A 186 -14.24 -7.14 14.31
CA VAL A 186 -13.83 -5.74 14.51
C VAL A 186 -14.52 -4.74 13.59
N GLY A 187 -15.27 -5.22 12.59
CA GLY A 187 -15.89 -4.42 11.54
C GLY A 187 -14.97 -4.15 10.36
N LEU A 188 -15.54 -3.64 9.28
CA LEU A 188 -14.86 -3.32 8.02
C LEU A 188 -13.97 -2.06 8.16
N LEU A 189 -13.41 -1.57 7.05
CA LEU A 189 -12.69 -0.28 7.05
C LEU A 189 -13.64 0.84 7.51
N ASP A 190 -13.12 1.76 8.30
CA ASP A 190 -13.90 2.88 8.80
C ASP A 190 -14.09 3.95 7.71
N GLU A 191 -15.34 4.18 7.34
CA GLU A 191 -15.73 5.05 6.24
C GLU A 191 -15.65 6.55 6.54
N ASP A 192 -15.29 6.94 7.77
CA ASP A 192 -14.94 8.32 8.10
C ASP A 192 -13.58 8.72 7.51
N PHE A 193 -12.75 7.74 7.16
CA PHE A 193 -11.49 7.97 6.44
C PHE A 193 -11.76 7.97 4.94
N PHE A 194 -11.61 9.13 4.31
CA PHE A 194 -11.72 9.22 2.85
C PHE A 194 -10.54 8.56 2.15
N MET A 195 -9.33 8.82 2.63
CA MET A 195 -8.06 8.26 2.16
C MET A 195 -7.00 8.45 3.26
N TYR A 196 -6.13 7.45 3.44
CA TYR A 196 -5.12 7.34 4.50
C TYR A 196 -5.72 7.18 5.90
N GLY A 197 -5.06 6.38 6.72
CA GLY A 197 -5.44 6.14 8.11
C GLY A 197 -6.46 5.02 8.33
N GLU A 198 -7.22 4.63 7.31
CA GLU A 198 -8.12 3.47 7.35
C GLU A 198 -7.38 2.16 7.61
N ASP A 199 -6.17 2.02 7.08
CA ASP A 199 -5.27 0.89 7.30
C ASP A 199 -4.72 0.87 8.75
N ILE A 200 -4.39 2.04 9.29
CA ILE A 200 -3.95 2.20 10.68
C ILE A 200 -5.11 1.88 11.63
N ASP A 201 -6.29 2.39 11.34
CA ASP A 201 -7.49 2.17 12.15
C ASP A 201 -7.89 0.70 12.18
N LEU A 202 -7.96 0.06 11.00
CA LEU A 202 -8.29 -1.36 10.91
C LEU A 202 -7.25 -2.22 11.64
N SER A 203 -5.96 -1.97 11.40
CA SER A 203 -4.87 -2.68 12.08
C SER A 203 -4.94 -2.54 13.60
N TYR A 204 -5.25 -1.35 14.10
CA TYR A 204 -5.43 -1.10 15.53
C TYR A 204 -6.64 -1.88 16.10
N ARG A 205 -7.78 -1.88 15.39
CA ARG A 205 -8.98 -2.62 15.82
C ARG A 205 -8.74 -4.13 15.81
N ILE A 206 -8.00 -4.66 14.84
CA ILE A 206 -7.60 -6.07 14.77
C ILE A 206 -6.79 -6.46 16.02
N LEU A 207 -5.77 -5.68 16.39
CA LEU A 207 -4.99 -5.90 17.62
C LEU A 207 -5.87 -5.82 18.86
N LYS A 208 -6.75 -4.83 18.96
CA LYS A 208 -7.72 -4.69 20.07
C LYS A 208 -8.71 -5.84 20.13
N GLY A 209 -9.04 -6.42 18.97
CA GLY A 209 -9.87 -7.63 18.86
C GLY A 209 -9.19 -8.90 19.34
N GLY A 210 -7.92 -8.86 19.72
CA GLY A 210 -7.17 -10.01 20.23
C GLY A 210 -6.47 -10.81 19.13
N TYR A 211 -6.42 -10.31 17.91
CA TYR A 211 -5.61 -10.86 16.82
C TYR A 211 -4.25 -10.19 16.76
N GLN A 212 -3.35 -10.77 15.95
CA GLN A 212 -2.01 -10.23 15.69
C GLN A 212 -1.88 -9.84 14.20
N ASN A 213 -1.23 -8.72 13.93
CA ASN A 213 -0.81 -8.33 12.59
C ASN A 213 0.62 -8.82 12.33
N TYR A 214 0.89 -9.29 11.11
CA TYR A 214 2.18 -9.85 10.72
C TYR A 214 2.75 -9.20 9.47
N TYR A 215 4.06 -9.27 9.37
CA TYR A 215 4.87 -9.01 8.20
C TYR A 215 5.48 -10.30 7.69
N LEU A 216 5.36 -10.55 6.38
CA LEU A 216 5.98 -11.68 5.69
C LEU A 216 7.04 -11.18 4.71
N PRO A 217 8.27 -11.75 4.69
CA PRO A 217 9.37 -11.27 3.84
C PRO A 217 9.29 -11.80 2.40
N VAL A 218 8.12 -11.71 1.76
CA VAL A 218 7.93 -11.96 0.33
C VAL A 218 7.80 -10.65 -0.42
N ASP A 219 8.37 -10.57 -1.61
CA ASP A 219 8.51 -9.32 -2.34
C ASP A 219 7.31 -9.01 -3.24
N ILE A 220 6.87 -7.77 -3.15
CA ILE A 220 6.01 -7.13 -4.16
C ILE A 220 6.63 -5.80 -4.57
N LEU A 221 6.38 -5.37 -5.79
CA LEU A 221 6.63 -3.99 -6.19
C LEU A 221 5.41 -3.12 -5.88
N HIS A 222 5.64 -1.91 -5.38
CA HIS A 222 4.62 -0.87 -5.26
C HIS A 222 5.17 0.41 -5.85
N TYR A 223 4.70 0.80 -7.03
CA TYR A 223 5.21 1.97 -7.75
C TYR A 223 5.07 3.27 -6.98
N LYS A 224 4.04 3.42 -6.19
CA LYS A 224 3.84 4.48 -5.19
C LYS A 224 3.92 5.91 -5.75
N GLY A 225 2.81 6.48 -6.02
CA GLY A 225 2.74 7.91 -6.33
C GLY A 225 1.73 8.33 -7.38
N GLU A 226 1.10 7.37 -8.06
CA GLU A 226 0.13 7.67 -9.11
C GLU A 226 -1.11 8.42 -8.58
N SER A 227 -1.59 8.06 -7.40
CA SER A 227 -2.84 8.64 -6.86
C SER A 227 -2.68 10.02 -6.22
N THR A 228 -1.47 10.43 -5.79
CA THR A 228 -1.33 11.71 -5.07
C THR A 228 0.12 12.20 -5.03
N GLN A 229 0.41 13.34 -5.63
CA GLN A 229 1.70 14.00 -5.43
C GLN A 229 1.84 14.43 -3.97
N LYS A 230 2.79 13.82 -3.23
CA LYS A 230 3.05 14.04 -1.80
C LYS A 230 3.37 15.49 -1.43
N SER A 231 3.69 16.33 -2.39
CA SER A 231 3.95 17.76 -2.23
C SER A 231 2.70 18.63 -2.36
N SER A 232 1.55 18.04 -2.70
CA SER A 232 0.31 18.84 -2.85
C SER A 232 -0.26 19.20 -1.48
N PHE A 233 -0.76 20.42 -1.36
CA PHE A 233 -1.49 20.89 -0.18
C PHE A 233 -2.64 19.93 0.20
N ARG A 234 -3.32 19.38 -0.82
CA ARG A 234 -4.41 18.41 -0.65
C ARG A 234 -3.93 17.13 0.06
N TYR A 235 -2.78 16.57 -0.34
CA TYR A 235 -2.20 15.39 0.32
C TYR A 235 -1.94 15.65 1.80
N VAL A 236 -1.27 16.77 2.09
CA VAL A 236 -0.93 17.16 3.48
C VAL A 236 -2.19 17.30 4.31
N HIS A 237 -3.21 17.98 3.79
CA HIS A 237 -4.50 18.17 4.49
C HIS A 237 -5.18 16.82 4.79
N VAL A 238 -5.39 15.98 3.78
CA VAL A 238 -6.09 14.69 3.93
C VAL A 238 -5.34 13.76 4.89
N PHE A 239 -4.01 13.70 4.80
CA PHE A 239 -3.20 12.88 5.70
C PHE A 239 -3.34 13.31 7.17
N TYR A 240 -3.27 14.62 7.43
CA TYR A 240 -3.37 15.11 8.80
C TYR A 240 -4.81 15.04 9.34
N GLU A 241 -5.81 15.22 8.49
CA GLU A 241 -7.22 15.01 8.85
C GLU A 241 -7.44 13.56 9.28
N ALA A 242 -6.94 12.61 8.52
CA ALA A 242 -6.99 11.20 8.87
C ALA A 242 -6.33 10.92 10.25
N MET A 243 -5.17 11.51 10.51
CA MET A 243 -4.50 11.39 11.82
C MET A 243 -5.35 11.99 12.95
N LEU A 244 -6.02 13.12 12.73
CA LEU A 244 -6.91 13.70 13.74
C LEU A 244 -8.14 12.84 14.00
N ILE A 245 -8.72 12.23 12.96
CA ILE A 245 -9.82 11.26 13.08
C ILE A 245 -9.36 10.09 13.94
N PHE A 246 -8.22 9.48 13.61
CA PHE A 246 -7.66 8.36 14.35
C PHE A 246 -7.46 8.69 15.85
N PHE A 247 -6.80 9.80 16.16
CA PHE A 247 -6.57 10.21 17.56
C PHE A 247 -7.87 10.53 18.30
N ARG A 248 -8.84 11.16 17.65
CA ARG A 248 -10.15 11.44 18.26
C ARG A 248 -10.89 10.15 18.61
N LYS A 249 -10.85 9.13 17.74
CA LYS A 249 -11.54 7.86 17.96
C LYS A 249 -10.88 6.99 19.02
N HIS A 250 -9.56 6.92 19.03
CA HIS A 250 -8.83 5.94 19.83
C HIS A 250 -8.12 6.49 21.06
N TYR A 251 -7.94 7.81 21.14
CA TYR A 251 -7.24 8.49 22.25
C TYR A 251 -8.07 9.63 22.86
N SER A 252 -9.38 9.45 22.97
CA SER A 252 -10.34 10.49 23.38
C SER A 252 -10.02 11.14 24.74
N GLY A 253 -9.49 10.39 25.71
CA GLY A 253 -9.10 10.93 27.02
C GLY A 253 -7.93 11.93 27.00
N MET A 254 -7.09 11.92 25.95
CA MET A 254 -5.96 12.83 25.78
C MET A 254 -6.12 13.77 24.58
N SER A 255 -7.27 13.73 23.91
CA SER A 255 -7.50 14.37 22.61
C SER A 255 -7.29 15.89 22.63
N HIS A 256 -7.65 16.57 23.70
CA HIS A 256 -7.51 18.01 23.81
C HIS A 256 -6.07 18.46 24.00
N LEU A 257 -5.28 17.76 24.81
CA LEU A 257 -3.88 18.09 25.06
C LEU A 257 -2.98 17.77 23.84
N LEU A 258 -3.32 16.72 23.10
CA LEU A 258 -2.55 16.24 21.94
C LEU A 258 -2.98 16.93 20.63
N SER A 259 -4.24 17.38 20.54
CA SER A 259 -4.71 18.05 19.34
C SER A 259 -4.02 19.40 19.12
N ILE A 260 -3.60 20.10 20.17
CA ILE A 260 -2.94 21.42 20.07
C ILE A 260 -1.56 21.30 19.40
N PRO A 261 -0.60 20.48 19.87
CA PRO A 261 0.70 20.37 19.21
C PRO A 261 0.59 19.75 17.78
N ILE A 262 -0.35 18.82 17.56
CA ILE A 262 -0.59 18.25 16.24
C ILE A 262 -1.14 19.31 15.29
N LYS A 263 -2.16 20.07 15.68
CA LYS A 263 -2.69 21.19 14.89
C LYS A 263 -1.60 22.23 14.61
N PHE A 264 -0.80 22.58 15.62
CA PHE A 264 0.33 23.50 15.44
C PHE A 264 1.33 22.96 14.42
N ALA A 265 1.71 21.69 14.48
CA ALA A 265 2.60 21.06 13.50
C ALA A 265 2.01 21.05 12.08
N ILE A 266 0.69 20.82 11.97
CA ILE A 266 -0.06 20.89 10.71
C ILE A 266 0.06 22.31 10.11
N TYR A 267 -0.30 23.33 10.90
CA TYR A 267 -0.28 24.71 10.42
C TYR A 267 1.13 25.20 10.13
N ALA A 268 2.12 24.82 10.94
CA ALA A 268 3.52 25.15 10.70
C ALA A 268 4.03 24.54 9.39
N ARG A 269 3.72 23.25 9.14
CA ARG A 269 4.10 22.58 7.90
C ARG A 269 3.34 23.08 6.68
N ALA A 270 2.04 23.36 6.82
CA ALA A 270 1.25 23.99 5.77
C ALA A 270 1.80 25.39 5.42
N SER A 271 2.19 26.17 6.41
CA SER A 271 2.81 27.50 6.21
C SER A 271 4.15 27.39 5.48
N VAL A 272 5.00 26.41 5.85
CA VAL A 272 6.27 26.14 5.14
C VAL A 272 6.01 25.74 3.69
N ALA A 273 5.04 24.82 3.44
CA ALA A 273 4.69 24.40 2.09
C ALA A 273 4.15 25.58 1.24
N LEU A 274 3.29 26.42 1.81
CA LEU A 274 2.78 27.63 1.15
C LEU A 274 3.91 28.61 0.83
N THR A 275 4.82 28.83 1.77
CA THR A 275 5.98 29.71 1.56
C THR A 275 6.89 29.18 0.45
N GLN A 276 7.13 27.87 0.41
CA GLN A 276 7.88 27.22 -0.67
C GLN A 276 7.17 27.34 -2.03
N MET A 277 5.86 27.15 -2.07
CA MET A 277 5.07 27.34 -3.29
C MET A 277 5.10 28.80 -3.77
N MET A 278 4.95 29.78 -2.86
CA MET A 278 5.02 31.20 -3.19
C MET A 278 6.41 31.59 -3.69
N THR A 279 7.46 31.16 -3.00
CA THR A 279 8.85 31.41 -3.42
C THR A 279 9.16 30.78 -4.77
N THR A 280 8.66 29.58 -5.05
CA THR A 280 8.82 28.91 -6.35
C THR A 280 8.06 29.67 -7.45
N ARG A 281 6.84 30.15 -7.19
CA ARG A 281 6.08 30.99 -8.13
C ARG A 281 6.77 32.31 -8.41
N ILE A 282 7.26 33.00 -7.38
CA ILE A 282 7.99 34.27 -7.51
C ILE A 282 9.29 34.02 -8.28
N ARG A 283 10.05 32.97 -7.98
CA ARG A 283 11.26 32.64 -8.74
C ARG A 283 10.96 32.38 -10.22
N LYS A 284 9.90 31.61 -10.52
CA LYS A 284 9.47 31.40 -11.90
C LYS A 284 9.06 32.72 -12.61
N SER A 285 8.34 33.60 -11.93
CA SER A 285 7.92 34.88 -12.51
C SER A 285 9.09 35.85 -12.74
N LEU A 286 10.16 35.68 -11.96
CA LEU A 286 11.42 36.48 -12.09
C LEU A 286 12.42 35.82 -13.05
N GLY A 287 12.05 34.76 -13.76
CA GLY A 287 12.92 34.09 -14.73
C GLY A 287 14.00 33.19 -14.10
N PHE A 288 13.98 32.97 -12.78
CA PHE A 288 14.87 32.01 -12.13
C PHE A 288 14.29 30.62 -12.24
N PHE A 289 14.71 29.87 -13.24
CA PHE A 289 14.42 28.45 -13.35
C PHE A 289 15.35 27.71 -12.39
N SER A 290 14.82 27.17 -11.30
CA SER A 290 15.50 26.05 -10.64
C SER A 290 15.44 24.89 -11.63
N PRO A 291 16.56 24.25 -11.98
CA PRO A 291 16.48 23.02 -12.73
C PRO A 291 15.55 22.09 -11.93
N SER A 292 14.46 21.63 -12.55
CA SER A 292 13.73 20.49 -12.02
C SER A 292 14.80 19.44 -11.71
N HIS A 293 14.76 18.82 -10.53
CA HIS A 293 15.55 17.62 -10.29
C HIS A 293 15.10 16.63 -11.37
N VAL A 294 15.84 16.62 -12.46
CA VAL A 294 15.70 15.57 -13.46
C VAL A 294 16.19 14.34 -12.75
N ASP A 295 15.25 13.44 -12.50
CA ASP A 295 15.59 12.12 -12.00
C ASP A 295 16.38 11.45 -13.12
N LEU A 296 17.67 11.32 -12.90
CA LEU A 296 18.64 10.73 -13.83
C LEU A 296 18.75 9.19 -13.65
N SER A 297 17.76 8.59 -13.01
CA SER A 297 17.71 7.13 -12.91
C SER A 297 17.52 6.53 -14.30
N ASP A 298 18.33 5.54 -14.63
CA ASP A 298 18.16 4.74 -15.82
C ASP A 298 17.02 3.74 -15.60
N TYR A 299 16.25 3.45 -16.65
CA TYR A 299 15.26 2.39 -16.60
C TYR A 299 15.86 1.09 -17.07
N VAL A 300 15.63 0.02 -16.34
CA VAL A 300 15.92 -1.34 -16.76
C VAL A 300 14.62 -1.98 -17.20
N LEU A 301 14.55 -2.34 -18.47
CA LEU A 301 13.40 -2.97 -19.09
C LEU A 301 13.48 -4.49 -18.90
N PHE A 302 12.43 -5.07 -18.33
CA PHE A 302 12.24 -6.50 -18.20
C PHE A 302 11.05 -6.94 -19.06
N ASP A 303 11.22 -8.03 -19.79
CA ASP A 303 10.15 -8.68 -20.54
C ASP A 303 9.39 -9.62 -19.62
N ALA A 304 8.15 -9.25 -19.28
CA ALA A 304 7.30 -10.03 -18.38
C ALA A 304 6.63 -11.26 -19.06
N ASP A 305 6.83 -11.42 -20.37
CA ASP A 305 6.43 -12.64 -21.09
C ASP A 305 7.54 -13.70 -21.08
N GLU A 306 8.83 -13.27 -21.00
CA GLU A 306 9.99 -14.16 -20.93
C GLU A 306 10.42 -14.47 -19.49
N MET A 307 10.21 -13.52 -18.56
CA MET A 307 10.61 -13.66 -17.16
C MET A 307 9.38 -13.73 -16.24
N SER A 308 9.49 -14.50 -15.15
CA SER A 308 8.49 -14.44 -14.09
C SER A 308 8.57 -13.12 -13.33
N TYR A 309 7.44 -12.66 -12.77
CA TYR A 309 7.43 -11.46 -11.93
C TYR A 309 8.31 -11.63 -10.69
N GLU A 310 8.36 -12.84 -10.14
CA GLU A 310 9.23 -13.14 -8.99
C GLU A 310 10.72 -12.95 -9.33
N GLU A 311 11.16 -13.44 -10.49
CA GLU A 311 12.54 -13.23 -10.96
C GLU A 311 12.81 -11.75 -11.25
N ILE A 312 11.87 -11.04 -11.87
CA ILE A 312 11.98 -9.59 -12.11
C ILE A 312 12.17 -8.84 -10.79
N LEU A 313 11.36 -9.14 -9.77
CA LEU A 313 11.45 -8.50 -8.45
C LEU A 313 12.77 -8.83 -7.75
N HIS A 314 13.22 -10.08 -7.85
CA HIS A 314 14.50 -10.51 -7.30
C HIS A 314 15.69 -9.79 -7.97
N GLN A 315 15.71 -9.71 -9.30
CA GLN A 315 16.75 -8.99 -10.05
C GLN A 315 16.74 -7.49 -9.72
N LEU A 316 15.56 -6.89 -9.57
CA LEU A 316 15.42 -5.49 -9.17
C LEU A 316 15.98 -5.26 -7.76
N ALA A 317 15.69 -6.15 -6.81
CA ALA A 317 16.16 -6.06 -5.43
C ALA A 317 17.70 -6.18 -5.35
N LEU A 318 18.29 -7.10 -6.11
CA LEU A 318 19.75 -7.28 -6.20
C LEU A 318 20.47 -6.02 -6.72
N ARG A 319 19.84 -5.29 -7.63
CA ARG A 319 20.39 -4.07 -8.26
C ARG A 319 19.93 -2.78 -7.56
N SER A 320 19.38 -2.86 -6.36
CA SER A 320 18.80 -1.72 -5.61
C SER A 320 19.81 -0.62 -5.26
N ASP A 321 21.12 -0.91 -5.26
CA ASP A 321 22.21 0.07 -5.06
C ASP A 321 22.60 0.80 -6.35
N GLU A 322 22.19 0.29 -7.51
CA GLU A 322 22.32 0.97 -8.79
C GLU A 322 21.26 2.08 -8.87
N ASN A 323 21.55 3.17 -9.57
CA ASN A 323 20.58 4.26 -9.77
C ASN A 323 19.62 3.92 -10.91
N ILE A 324 18.89 2.79 -10.78
CA ILE A 324 17.98 2.26 -11.79
C ILE A 324 16.54 2.26 -11.28
N LYS A 325 15.60 2.17 -12.22
CA LYS A 325 14.20 1.97 -11.98
C LYS A 325 13.65 0.86 -12.86
N LEU A 326 12.63 0.19 -12.36
CA LEU A 326 11.93 -0.84 -13.10
C LEU A 326 11.11 -0.25 -14.25
N ALA A 327 11.24 -0.87 -15.41
CA ALA A 327 10.28 -0.79 -16.50
C ALA A 327 9.91 -2.22 -16.91
N THR A 328 8.63 -2.50 -17.11
CA THR A 328 8.15 -3.80 -17.57
C THR A 328 7.48 -3.66 -18.93
N PHE A 329 7.70 -4.64 -19.79
CA PHE A 329 7.08 -4.75 -21.11
C PHE A 329 6.32 -6.06 -21.21
N THR A 330 5.18 -6.03 -21.91
CA THR A 330 4.42 -7.21 -22.30
C THR A 330 3.92 -7.07 -23.73
N ASN A 331 4.03 -8.13 -24.51
CA ASN A 331 3.63 -8.12 -25.93
C ASN A 331 2.14 -7.84 -26.13
N ASP A 332 1.30 -8.33 -25.22
CA ASP A 332 -0.15 -8.21 -25.35
C ASP A 332 -0.66 -6.77 -25.40
N ILE A 333 -0.03 -5.85 -24.68
CA ILE A 333 -0.41 -4.44 -24.68
C ILE A 333 0.54 -3.57 -25.48
N CYS A 334 1.70 -4.12 -25.88
CA CYS A 334 2.78 -3.41 -26.60
C CYS A 334 3.15 -2.08 -25.93
N LYS A 335 3.12 -2.02 -24.60
CA LYS A 335 3.44 -0.84 -23.78
C LYS A 335 4.48 -1.15 -22.74
N VAL A 336 5.27 -0.14 -22.44
CA VAL A 336 6.22 -0.16 -21.31
C VAL A 336 5.55 0.51 -20.11
N ILE A 337 5.50 -0.20 -19.00
CA ILE A 337 4.95 0.31 -17.73
C ILE A 337 6.11 0.77 -16.86
N THR A 338 6.04 1.98 -16.37
CA THR A 338 7.05 2.62 -15.50
C THR A 338 6.40 3.26 -14.27
N ASP A 339 7.22 3.89 -13.41
CA ASP A 339 6.74 4.68 -12.27
C ASP A 339 6.19 6.06 -12.66
N ARG A 340 6.14 6.41 -13.94
CA ARG A 340 5.68 7.72 -14.44
C ARG A 340 4.55 7.62 -15.45
N GLU A 341 4.43 6.49 -16.13
CA GLU A 341 3.44 6.28 -17.18
C GLU A 341 2.92 4.85 -17.08
N VAL A 342 1.61 4.72 -17.07
CA VAL A 342 0.87 3.46 -17.20
C VAL A 342 0.22 3.40 -18.58
#